data_7cf3f1fa19044f7ebf215028c8ed9ab7
#
_entry.id   7cf3f1fa19044f7ebf215028c8ed9ab7
#
_cell.length_a   1.000
_cell.length_b   1.000
_cell.length_c   1.000
_cell.angle_alpha   90.00
_cell.angle_beta   90.00
_cell.angle_gamma   90.00
#
_symmetry.space_group_name_H-M   'P 1'
#
loop_
_entity.id
_entity.type
_entity.pdbx_description
1 polymer ?
#
loop_
_entity_poly.entity_id
_entity_poly.type
_entity_poly.pdbx_seq_one_letter_code
_entity_poly.pdbx_strand_id
1 'polypeptide(L)'
;MKALRNISLTVVLLASLSACMENDPTYNVYPSDDVAFTYHITNEGYELDYLVGSTIQFTNTSAISGTCTWDFGDGETSTDVNPTHTYSLPGQYEVKLTVGDDYTTRPLLINDIKPTIVAKTEDDRICVINDVEVTLEVTLRNPAASEEPEYTWVLPEGTTLLDHPEITGNTYTGENPGRLVFKNIGSQTITLKTTLGGRALQDVKANVQVGTPNASKTLYYAVKSGNVMAYKLDYNVPEGSNNSPFDLGVKAGAHPLNMLFHNEVLFVLDCGTQFSYVNDEDGTRGDGKITAVAKDGSSMETVLSNVGNAAFNDPFYGWI
;
A
#
# COMPACT_ATOMS: atom_id res chain seq x y z
N MET A 1 7.76 -54.00 -3.45
CA MET A 1 7.50 -53.86 -2.01
C MET A 1 7.62 -52.43 -1.44
N LYS A 2 7.70 -51.38 -2.24
CA LYS A 2 7.73 -49.98 -1.76
C LYS A 2 6.40 -49.20 -1.94
N ALA A 3 5.44 -49.75 -2.69
CA ALA A 3 4.16 -49.09 -2.98
C ALA A 3 3.05 -49.31 -1.93
N LEU A 4 3.17 -50.37 -1.11
CA LEU A 4 2.15 -50.71 -0.11
C LEU A 4 2.32 -49.99 1.24
N ARG A 5 3.46 -49.34 1.51
CA ARG A 5 3.72 -48.66 2.80
C ARG A 5 3.14 -47.24 2.85
N ASN A 6 2.90 -46.60 1.68
CA ASN A 6 2.39 -45.22 1.63
C ASN A 6 0.84 -45.14 1.63
N ILE A 7 0.16 -46.25 1.26
CA ILE A 7 -1.33 -46.27 1.25
C ILE A 7 -1.86 -46.47 2.68
N SER A 8 -1.13 -47.18 3.53
CA SER A 8 -1.53 -47.42 4.92
C SER A 8 -1.46 -46.18 5.80
N LEU A 9 -0.54 -45.24 5.53
CA LEU A 9 -0.36 -44.04 6.34
C LEU A 9 -1.40 -42.97 6.04
N THR A 10 -1.82 -42.86 4.76
CA THR A 10 -2.83 -41.86 4.34
C THR A 10 -4.24 -42.28 4.79
N VAL A 11 -4.56 -43.57 4.79
CA VAL A 11 -5.85 -44.08 5.24
C VAL A 11 -5.98 -44.00 6.78
N VAL A 12 -4.88 -44.21 7.52
CA VAL A 12 -4.88 -44.07 8.99
C VAL A 12 -4.99 -42.61 9.43
N LEU A 13 -4.42 -41.66 8.65
CA LEU A 13 -4.53 -40.21 8.95
C LEU A 13 -5.94 -39.67 8.66
N LEU A 14 -6.60 -40.15 7.60
CA LEU A 14 -8.02 -39.81 7.32
C LEU A 14 -9.01 -40.46 8.30
N ALA A 15 -8.73 -41.69 8.76
CA ALA A 15 -9.55 -42.35 9.77
C ALA A 15 -9.39 -41.72 11.16
N SER A 16 -8.20 -41.16 11.50
CA SER A 16 -7.98 -40.49 12.77
C SER A 16 -8.60 -39.10 12.84
N LEU A 17 -8.76 -38.38 11.70
CA LEU A 17 -9.48 -37.12 11.64
C LEU A 17 -11.00 -37.31 11.73
N SER A 18 -11.53 -38.42 11.21
CA SER A 18 -12.93 -38.76 11.30
C SER A 18 -13.33 -39.22 12.73
N ALA A 19 -12.45 -39.91 13.46
CA ALA A 19 -12.74 -40.41 14.79
C ALA A 19 -12.67 -39.35 15.90
N CYS A 20 -12.01 -38.19 15.67
CA CYS A 20 -12.01 -37.10 16.65
C CYS A 20 -13.28 -36.21 16.59
N MET A 21 -14.09 -36.33 15.54
CA MET A 21 -15.30 -35.49 15.37
C MET A 21 -16.58 -36.16 15.89
N GLU A 22 -16.60 -37.47 16.13
CA GLU A 22 -17.82 -38.21 16.47
C GLU A 22 -18.17 -38.30 17.98
N ASN A 23 -17.31 -37.81 18.89
CA ASN A 23 -17.52 -38.00 20.33
C ASN A 23 -17.26 -36.76 21.20
N ASP A 24 -17.36 -35.56 20.69
CA ASP A 24 -17.35 -34.38 21.56
C ASP A 24 -18.79 -33.97 21.90
N PRO A 25 -19.26 -34.24 23.14
CA PRO A 25 -20.63 -33.91 23.55
C PRO A 25 -20.91 -32.40 23.63
N THR A 26 -19.90 -31.55 23.43
CA THR A 26 -20.06 -30.10 23.40
C THR A 26 -20.27 -29.56 21.97
N TYR A 27 -20.11 -30.40 20.94
CA TYR A 27 -20.29 -30.03 19.53
C TYR A 27 -21.62 -30.55 19.00
N ASN A 28 -22.72 -30.09 19.58
CA ASN A 28 -24.03 -30.57 19.17
C ASN A 28 -24.70 -29.78 18.03
N VAL A 29 -24.09 -28.74 17.50
CA VAL A 29 -24.69 -27.99 16.39
C VAL A 29 -23.59 -27.50 15.43
N TYR A 30 -23.42 -28.22 14.33
CA TYR A 30 -22.55 -27.78 13.23
C TYR A 30 -23.28 -26.76 12.37
N PRO A 31 -22.56 -25.80 11.74
CA PRO A 31 -23.17 -24.97 10.71
C PRO A 31 -23.80 -25.86 9.64
N SER A 32 -25.06 -25.59 9.31
CA SER A 32 -25.78 -26.34 8.29
C SER A 32 -25.45 -25.80 6.90
N ASP A 33 -25.19 -26.70 5.94
CA ASP A 33 -25.07 -26.33 4.53
C ASP A 33 -26.39 -25.80 3.95
N ASP A 34 -27.52 -26.07 4.63
CA ASP A 34 -28.85 -25.61 4.20
C ASP A 34 -29.15 -24.17 4.65
N VAL A 35 -28.41 -23.65 5.61
CA VAL A 35 -28.49 -22.24 6.06
C VAL A 35 -27.36 -21.45 5.44
N ALA A 36 -27.70 -20.44 4.67
CA ALA A 36 -26.72 -19.60 3.99
C ALA A 36 -27.17 -18.13 3.96
N PHE A 37 -26.22 -17.22 3.88
CA PHE A 37 -26.51 -15.81 3.66
C PHE A 37 -25.40 -15.11 2.88
N THR A 38 -25.78 -13.98 2.30
CA THR A 38 -24.87 -13.02 1.67
C THR A 38 -25.00 -11.66 2.34
N TYR A 39 -24.02 -10.80 2.15
CA TYR A 39 -24.07 -9.43 2.60
C TYR A 39 -23.35 -8.49 1.63
N HIS A 40 -23.78 -7.22 1.58
CA HIS A 40 -23.17 -6.18 0.80
C HIS A 40 -23.41 -4.81 1.45
N ILE A 41 -22.55 -3.85 1.13
CA ILE A 41 -22.71 -2.46 1.57
C ILE A 41 -23.72 -1.76 0.67
N THR A 42 -24.60 -0.96 1.26
CA THR A 42 -25.62 -0.18 0.55
C THR A 42 -25.26 1.29 0.35
N ASN A 43 -24.21 1.78 1.03
CA ASN A 43 -23.73 3.15 0.86
C ASN A 43 -23.10 3.32 -0.52
N GLU A 44 -23.62 4.23 -1.33
CA GLU A 44 -23.10 4.54 -2.65
C GLU A 44 -21.63 5.01 -2.58
N GLY A 45 -20.77 4.44 -3.43
CA GLY A 45 -19.34 4.74 -3.46
C GLY A 45 -18.47 4.03 -2.41
N TYR A 46 -19.07 3.16 -1.59
CA TYR A 46 -18.38 2.40 -0.53
C TYR A 46 -18.53 0.88 -0.66
N GLU A 47 -18.96 0.38 -1.79
CA GLU A 47 -19.41 -1.00 -2.01
C GLU A 47 -18.36 -2.07 -1.65
N LEU A 48 -17.08 -1.67 -1.65
CA LEU A 48 -15.96 -2.57 -1.31
C LEU A 48 -15.30 -2.25 0.04
N ASP A 49 -15.73 -1.19 0.71
CA ASP A 49 -15.09 -0.69 1.94
C ASP A 49 -15.97 -0.94 3.16
N TYR A 50 -15.79 -2.08 3.81
CA TYR A 50 -16.46 -2.38 5.08
C TYR A 50 -15.83 -1.53 6.20
N LEU A 51 -16.33 -0.29 6.32
CA LEU A 51 -15.89 0.69 7.31
C LEU A 51 -16.92 0.81 8.44
N VAL A 52 -16.46 1.29 9.59
CA VAL A 52 -17.35 1.75 10.65
C VAL A 52 -18.39 2.72 10.07
N GLY A 53 -19.66 2.55 10.43
CA GLY A 53 -20.75 3.37 9.92
C GLY A 53 -21.30 2.97 8.55
N SER A 54 -20.73 1.95 7.89
CA SER A 54 -21.32 1.39 6.67
C SER A 54 -22.63 0.67 6.98
N THR A 55 -23.65 0.93 6.18
CA THR A 55 -24.91 0.17 6.24
C THR A 55 -24.75 -1.11 5.42
N ILE A 56 -24.86 -2.25 6.07
CA ILE A 56 -24.68 -3.55 5.46
C ILE A 56 -26.05 -4.23 5.36
N GLN A 57 -26.44 -4.58 4.16
CA GLN A 57 -27.63 -5.39 3.88
C GLN A 57 -27.24 -6.87 4.00
N PHE A 58 -27.89 -7.60 4.87
CA PHE A 58 -27.80 -9.06 4.95
C PHE A 58 -28.98 -9.69 4.23
N THR A 59 -28.73 -10.74 3.49
CA THR A 59 -29.74 -11.45 2.71
C THR A 59 -29.69 -12.94 3.04
N ASN A 60 -30.77 -13.46 3.60
CA ASN A 60 -30.94 -14.87 3.82
C ASN A 60 -31.11 -15.62 2.49
N THR A 61 -30.20 -16.55 2.21
CA THR A 61 -30.21 -17.39 1.00
C THR A 61 -30.37 -18.88 1.32
N SER A 62 -30.88 -19.19 2.51
CA SER A 62 -31.04 -20.56 3.01
C SER A 62 -32.00 -21.37 2.13
N ALA A 63 -31.72 -22.66 2.00
CA ALA A 63 -32.59 -23.61 1.30
C ALA A 63 -33.79 -24.07 2.16
N ILE A 64 -33.69 -23.87 3.49
CA ILE A 64 -34.75 -24.23 4.46
C ILE A 64 -35.58 -23.02 4.85
N SER A 65 -36.81 -23.29 5.31
CA SER A 65 -37.73 -22.27 5.80
C SER A 65 -37.90 -22.39 7.30
N GLY A 66 -37.98 -21.26 7.99
CA GLY A 66 -38.15 -21.18 9.45
C GLY A 66 -38.10 -19.73 9.94
N THR A 67 -38.21 -19.58 11.26
CA THR A 67 -37.99 -18.29 11.89
C THR A 67 -36.51 -17.92 11.78
N CYS A 68 -36.22 -16.70 11.30
CA CYS A 68 -34.87 -16.18 11.20
C CYS A 68 -34.48 -15.47 12.49
N THR A 69 -33.24 -15.68 12.91
CA THR A 69 -32.61 -14.86 13.95
C THR A 69 -31.17 -14.58 13.54
N TRP A 70 -30.81 -13.32 13.51
CA TRP A 70 -29.48 -12.84 13.26
C TRP A 70 -28.81 -12.41 14.56
N ASP A 71 -27.56 -12.77 14.71
CA ASP A 71 -26.64 -12.23 15.71
C ASP A 71 -25.45 -11.65 14.92
N PHE A 72 -25.22 -10.35 15.06
CA PHE A 72 -24.18 -9.65 14.29
C PHE A 72 -22.80 -9.72 14.94
N GLY A 73 -22.72 -10.33 16.13
CA GLY A 73 -21.44 -10.52 16.85
C GLY A 73 -20.98 -9.29 17.63
N ASP A 74 -21.75 -8.22 17.66
CA ASP A 74 -21.51 -6.99 18.44
C ASP A 74 -22.50 -6.84 19.62
N GLY A 75 -23.35 -7.85 19.82
CA GLY A 75 -24.40 -7.88 20.83
C GLY A 75 -25.77 -7.45 20.32
N GLU A 76 -25.86 -6.98 19.08
CA GLU A 76 -27.14 -6.66 18.45
C GLU A 76 -27.66 -7.86 17.65
N THR A 77 -28.99 -7.95 17.55
CA THR A 77 -29.70 -9.05 16.90
C THR A 77 -30.86 -8.55 16.06
N SER A 78 -31.32 -9.35 15.08
CA SER A 78 -32.52 -9.07 14.30
C SER A 78 -33.32 -10.35 14.04
N THR A 79 -34.64 -10.21 13.90
CA THR A 79 -35.56 -11.29 13.47
C THR A 79 -36.10 -11.06 12.05
N ASP A 80 -35.67 -10.00 11.39
CA ASP A 80 -36.02 -9.74 9.99
C ASP A 80 -35.41 -10.79 9.07
N VAL A 81 -36.08 -11.12 7.99
CA VAL A 81 -35.55 -12.10 7.02
C VAL A 81 -34.27 -11.58 6.35
N ASN A 82 -34.27 -10.29 6.02
CA ASN A 82 -33.16 -9.62 5.35
C ASN A 82 -32.88 -8.27 6.04
N PRO A 83 -32.20 -8.27 7.19
CA PRO A 83 -31.96 -7.03 7.92
C PRO A 83 -30.84 -6.20 7.31
N THR A 84 -30.84 -4.92 7.68
CA THR A 84 -29.66 -4.07 7.59
C THR A 84 -29.03 -3.93 8.96
N HIS A 85 -27.69 -3.79 9.00
CA HIS A 85 -26.96 -3.52 10.23
C HIS A 85 -25.79 -2.56 9.99
N THR A 86 -25.38 -1.83 11.04
CA THR A 86 -24.28 -0.86 11.01
C THR A 86 -23.43 -1.03 12.25
N TYR A 87 -22.15 -1.31 12.05
CA TYR A 87 -21.21 -1.45 13.17
C TYR A 87 -20.65 -0.09 13.59
N SER A 88 -20.67 0.20 14.87
CA SER A 88 -20.17 1.45 15.46
C SER A 88 -18.70 1.42 15.84
N LEU A 89 -18.08 0.23 15.88
CA LEU A 89 -16.67 0.04 16.20
C LEU A 89 -15.99 -0.83 15.15
N PRO A 90 -14.69 -0.64 14.91
CA PRO A 90 -13.91 -1.54 14.06
C PRO A 90 -13.64 -2.85 14.79
N GLY A 91 -13.58 -3.94 14.04
CA GLY A 91 -13.31 -5.25 14.62
C GLY A 91 -13.59 -6.38 13.65
N GLN A 92 -13.27 -7.57 14.11
CA GLN A 92 -13.68 -8.79 13.44
C GLN A 92 -14.90 -9.34 14.18
N TYR A 93 -16.01 -9.44 13.47
CA TYR A 93 -17.30 -9.93 13.98
C TYR A 93 -17.61 -11.29 13.40
N GLU A 94 -18.25 -12.15 14.17
CA GLU A 94 -18.78 -13.40 13.70
C GLU A 94 -20.29 -13.28 13.56
N VAL A 95 -20.75 -13.11 12.33
CA VAL A 95 -22.18 -12.99 12.03
C VAL A 95 -22.80 -14.37 11.96
N LYS A 96 -23.87 -14.58 12.72
CA LYS A 96 -24.61 -15.83 12.77
C LYS A 96 -26.04 -15.64 12.28
N LEU A 97 -26.45 -16.49 11.33
CA LEU A 97 -27.86 -16.66 10.94
C LEU A 97 -28.35 -17.98 11.45
N THR A 98 -29.47 -17.98 12.19
CA THR A 98 -30.22 -19.16 12.60
C THR A 98 -31.55 -19.18 11.84
N VAL A 99 -31.91 -20.32 11.26
CA VAL A 99 -33.20 -20.57 10.59
C VAL A 99 -33.81 -21.85 11.16
N GLY A 100 -34.88 -21.71 11.94
CA GLY A 100 -35.42 -22.85 12.73
C GLY A 100 -34.42 -23.35 13.77
N ASP A 101 -33.97 -24.60 13.65
CA ASP A 101 -33.01 -25.24 14.56
C ASP A 101 -31.56 -25.24 13.99
N ASP A 102 -31.38 -24.83 12.70
CA ASP A 102 -30.09 -24.82 12.01
C ASP A 102 -29.47 -23.44 11.99
N TYR A 103 -28.14 -23.37 11.84
CA TYR A 103 -27.44 -22.08 11.74
C TYR A 103 -26.21 -22.15 10.86
N THR A 104 -25.74 -20.96 10.44
CA THR A 104 -24.42 -20.76 9.83
C THR A 104 -23.74 -19.54 10.43
N THR A 105 -22.41 -19.50 10.39
CA THR A 105 -21.61 -18.33 10.82
C THR A 105 -20.66 -17.92 9.72
N ARG A 106 -20.38 -16.60 9.63
CA ARG A 106 -19.37 -16.03 8.71
C ARG A 106 -18.62 -14.88 9.38
N PRO A 107 -17.31 -14.86 9.28
CA PRO A 107 -16.52 -13.72 9.76
C PRO A 107 -16.75 -12.50 8.88
N LEU A 108 -16.83 -11.32 9.50
CA LEU A 108 -16.93 -10.02 8.86
C LEU A 108 -15.92 -9.08 9.52
N LEU A 109 -15.01 -8.52 8.71
CA LEU A 109 -14.05 -7.52 9.17
C LEU A 109 -14.59 -6.12 8.88
N ILE A 110 -14.74 -5.32 9.93
CA ILE A 110 -15.06 -3.90 9.84
C ILE A 110 -13.79 -3.10 10.12
N ASN A 111 -13.37 -2.33 9.14
CA ASN A 111 -12.18 -1.48 9.25
C ASN A 111 -12.52 -0.13 9.89
N ASP A 112 -11.55 0.48 10.56
CA ASP A 112 -11.74 1.83 11.07
C ASP A 112 -11.65 2.86 9.94
N ILE A 113 -12.34 3.98 10.13
CA ILE A 113 -12.22 5.16 9.29
C ILE A 113 -10.82 5.75 9.52
N LYS A 114 -10.13 6.07 8.44
CA LYS A 114 -8.78 6.60 8.49
C LYS A 114 -8.63 7.78 7.52
N PRO A 115 -8.29 8.98 8.01
CA PRO A 115 -8.01 10.11 7.13
C PRO A 115 -6.71 9.89 6.34
N THR A 116 -6.62 10.55 5.20
CA THR A 116 -5.41 10.62 4.38
C THR A 116 -4.95 12.07 4.30
N ILE A 117 -3.65 12.30 4.49
CA ILE A 117 -3.01 13.61 4.41
C ILE A 117 -2.19 13.70 3.14
N VAL A 118 -2.34 14.77 2.38
CA VAL A 118 -1.52 15.09 1.21
C VAL A 118 -0.95 16.49 1.38
N ALA A 119 0.37 16.63 1.20
CA ALA A 119 1.03 17.92 1.13
C ALA A 119 1.20 18.32 -0.34
N LYS A 120 0.73 19.49 -0.72
CA LYS A 120 0.78 20.03 -2.08
C LYS A 120 1.54 21.34 -2.11
N THR A 121 2.31 21.57 -3.16
CA THR A 121 2.91 22.85 -3.51
C THR A 121 2.09 23.51 -4.61
N GLU A 122 2.15 24.85 -4.74
CA GLU A 122 1.41 25.61 -5.73
C GLU A 122 1.65 25.13 -7.18
N ASP A 123 2.85 24.64 -7.45
CA ASP A 123 3.27 24.20 -8.80
C ASP A 123 3.22 22.66 -8.98
N ASP A 124 2.48 21.92 -8.15
CA ASP A 124 2.47 20.46 -8.15
C ASP A 124 3.86 19.80 -8.11
N ARG A 125 4.79 20.43 -7.43
CA ARG A 125 6.18 19.97 -7.35
C ARG A 125 6.27 18.63 -6.64
N ILE A 126 7.12 17.77 -7.16
CA ILE A 126 7.39 16.44 -6.60
C ILE A 126 8.06 16.52 -5.21
N CYS A 127 8.75 17.62 -4.90
CA CYS A 127 9.42 17.79 -3.62
C CYS A 127 9.10 19.14 -2.98
N VAL A 128 8.83 19.10 -1.68
CA VAL A 128 8.70 20.30 -0.84
C VAL A 128 10.08 20.87 -0.57
N ILE A 129 10.19 22.19 -0.61
CA ILE A 129 11.43 22.93 -0.35
C ILE A 129 11.19 23.85 0.85
N ASN A 130 12.21 24.05 1.68
CA ASN A 130 12.09 24.96 2.81
C ASN A 130 11.82 26.39 2.32
N ASP A 131 11.07 27.13 3.11
CA ASP A 131 10.61 28.50 2.83
C ASP A 131 9.73 28.64 1.56
N VAL A 132 9.21 27.52 1.00
CA VAL A 132 8.22 27.52 -0.08
C VAL A 132 6.87 27.14 0.47
N GLU A 133 5.82 27.79 -0.02
CA GLU A 133 4.45 27.57 0.40
C GLU A 133 3.97 26.15 0.10
N VAL A 134 3.31 25.56 1.08
CA VAL A 134 2.71 24.22 1.01
C VAL A 134 1.31 24.30 1.56
N THR A 135 0.37 23.59 0.99
CA THR A 135 -0.97 23.35 1.54
C THR A 135 -1.09 21.89 1.96
N LEU A 136 -1.83 21.67 3.04
CA LEU A 136 -2.18 20.31 3.48
C LEU A 136 -3.65 20.06 3.15
N GLU A 137 -3.92 18.95 2.53
CA GLU A 137 -5.28 18.47 2.28
C GLU A 137 -5.53 17.22 3.11
N VAL A 138 -6.73 17.13 3.67
CA VAL A 138 -7.23 15.94 4.34
C VAL A 138 -8.40 15.37 3.55
N THR A 139 -8.40 14.06 3.40
CA THR A 139 -9.54 13.32 2.85
C THR A 139 -9.98 12.28 3.86
N LEU A 140 -11.25 12.28 4.20
CA LEU A 140 -11.85 11.28 5.07
C LEU A 140 -12.99 10.57 4.31
N ARG A 141 -12.86 9.24 4.18
CA ARG A 141 -13.96 8.41 3.67
C ARG A 141 -14.81 7.98 4.86
N ASN A 142 -15.95 8.65 5.03
CA ASN A 142 -16.91 8.38 6.10
C ASN A 142 -18.26 7.96 5.51
N PRO A 143 -18.68 6.69 5.62
CA PRO A 143 -19.99 6.25 5.14
C PRO A 143 -21.15 6.80 5.97
N ALA A 144 -20.93 7.17 7.24
CA ALA A 144 -21.91 7.83 8.10
C ALA A 144 -21.83 9.35 7.92
N ALA A 145 -22.29 9.86 6.79
CA ALA A 145 -22.16 11.25 6.35
C ALA A 145 -22.80 12.32 7.28
N SER A 146 -23.46 11.93 8.35
CA SER A 146 -24.10 12.86 9.31
C SER A 146 -23.16 13.35 10.41
N GLU A 147 -21.95 12.81 10.50
CA GLU A 147 -20.98 13.18 11.53
C GLU A 147 -19.86 14.01 10.90
N GLU A 148 -19.71 15.25 11.38
CA GLU A 148 -18.62 16.12 10.97
C GLU A 148 -17.34 15.79 11.76
N PRO A 149 -16.19 15.64 11.10
CA PRO A 149 -14.95 15.37 11.78
C PRO A 149 -14.36 16.65 12.41
N GLU A 150 -13.78 16.50 13.59
CA GLU A 150 -12.94 17.52 14.22
C GLU A 150 -11.46 17.15 14.02
N TYR A 151 -10.68 18.08 13.48
CA TYR A 151 -9.27 17.86 13.19
C TYR A 151 -8.37 18.69 14.09
N THR A 152 -7.30 18.06 14.57
CA THR A 152 -6.18 18.71 15.26
C THR A 152 -4.88 18.30 14.59
N TRP A 153 -4.22 19.26 13.96
CA TRP A 153 -2.95 19.11 13.30
C TRP A 153 -1.81 19.39 14.26
N VAL A 154 -0.86 18.47 14.35
CA VAL A 154 0.42 18.69 15.03
C VAL A 154 1.49 18.76 13.94
N LEU A 155 1.99 19.96 13.74
CA LEU A 155 2.94 20.29 12.68
C LEU A 155 4.38 20.15 13.22
N PRO A 156 5.36 19.94 12.35
CA PRO A 156 6.78 19.93 12.74
C PRO A 156 7.21 21.25 13.36
N GLU A 157 8.18 21.19 14.24
CA GLU A 157 8.79 22.38 14.82
C GLU A 157 9.40 23.28 13.72
N GLY A 158 9.24 24.59 13.85
CA GLY A 158 9.69 25.55 12.83
C GLY A 158 8.74 25.69 11.62
N THR A 159 7.54 25.11 11.67
CA THR A 159 6.48 25.39 10.68
C THR A 159 5.88 26.76 10.95
N THR A 160 5.66 27.54 9.90
CA THR A 160 4.91 28.81 9.98
C THR A 160 3.61 28.67 9.21
N LEU A 161 2.49 28.98 9.88
CA LEU A 161 1.16 29.04 9.29
C LEU A 161 0.97 30.44 8.70
N LEU A 162 0.86 30.55 7.38
CA LEU A 162 0.77 31.86 6.71
C LEU A 162 -0.64 32.46 6.83
N ASP A 163 -1.66 31.63 6.84
CA ASP A 163 -3.05 32.06 6.95
C ASP A 163 -3.53 32.22 8.40
N HIS A 164 -2.70 31.77 9.38
CA HIS A 164 -2.96 31.84 10.80
C HIS A 164 -1.77 32.41 11.59
N PRO A 165 -1.34 33.66 11.32
CA PRO A 165 -0.16 34.25 11.93
C PRO A 165 -0.28 34.45 13.44
N GLU A 166 -1.49 34.41 14.00
CA GLU A 166 -1.75 34.47 15.45
C GLU A 166 -1.34 33.19 16.19
N ILE A 167 -1.17 32.07 15.47
CA ILE A 167 -0.76 30.80 16.06
C ILE A 167 0.76 30.75 16.18
N THR A 168 1.26 30.76 17.39
CA THR A 168 2.71 30.73 17.67
C THR A 168 3.24 29.34 17.98
N GLY A 169 2.38 28.36 18.11
CA GLY A 169 2.72 26.96 18.36
C GLY A 169 2.75 26.11 17.11
N ASN A 170 2.92 24.81 17.31
CA ASN A 170 2.92 23.81 16.22
C ASN A 170 1.60 23.03 16.12
N THR A 171 0.53 23.52 16.74
CA THR A 171 -0.79 22.86 16.73
C THR A 171 -1.84 23.77 16.14
N TYR A 172 -2.62 23.24 15.22
CA TYR A 172 -3.76 23.91 14.61
C TYR A 172 -5.01 23.03 14.76
N THR A 173 -6.14 23.64 15.12
CA THR A 173 -7.44 22.96 15.20
C THR A 173 -8.35 23.55 14.13
N GLY A 174 -8.84 22.71 13.24
CA GLY A 174 -9.69 23.08 12.11
C GLY A 174 -9.48 22.13 10.93
N GLU A 175 -10.33 22.23 9.93
CA GLU A 175 -10.35 21.34 8.78
C GLU A 175 -9.03 21.45 7.96
N ASN A 176 -8.58 22.65 7.70
CA ASN A 176 -7.42 22.92 6.89
C ASN A 176 -6.55 24.01 7.53
N PRO A 177 -5.26 23.75 7.81
CA PRO A 177 -4.35 24.76 8.35
C PRO A 177 -3.98 25.86 7.35
N GLY A 178 -4.46 25.78 6.10
CA GLY A 178 -4.17 26.74 5.05
C GLY A 178 -2.75 26.60 4.51
N ARG A 179 -2.19 27.73 4.06
CA ARG A 179 -0.82 27.80 3.56
C ARG A 179 0.18 27.81 4.71
N LEU A 180 1.22 27.04 4.56
CA LEU A 180 2.29 26.94 5.54
C LEU A 180 3.67 26.84 4.86
N VAL A 181 4.72 27.10 5.61
CA VAL A 181 6.09 26.89 5.20
C VAL A 181 6.87 26.11 6.24
N PHE A 182 7.70 25.17 5.78
CA PHE A 182 8.66 24.46 6.61
C PHE A 182 10.01 25.18 6.59
N LYS A 183 10.54 25.54 7.74
CA LYS A 183 11.89 26.15 7.83
C LYS A 183 12.98 25.10 7.91
N ASN A 184 12.68 23.96 8.52
CA ASN A 184 13.64 22.90 8.72
C ASN A 184 13.67 21.94 7.53
N ILE A 185 14.86 21.57 7.08
CA ILE A 185 15.09 20.57 6.03
C ILE A 185 15.06 19.16 6.62
N GLY A 186 14.96 18.17 5.73
CA GLY A 186 14.91 16.76 6.10
C GLY A 186 13.49 16.22 6.23
N SER A 187 13.34 15.12 6.93
CA SER A 187 12.03 14.49 7.14
C SER A 187 11.24 15.24 8.19
N GLN A 188 10.11 15.82 7.77
CA GLN A 188 9.18 16.55 8.63
C GLN A 188 7.92 15.71 8.83
N THR A 189 7.59 15.39 10.07
CA THR A 189 6.42 14.55 10.39
C THR A 189 5.23 15.42 10.78
N ILE A 190 4.15 15.30 10.05
CA ILE A 190 2.85 15.89 10.35
C ILE A 190 2.01 14.80 11.02
N THR A 191 1.36 15.13 12.13
CA THR A 191 0.41 14.23 12.79
C THR A 191 -0.98 14.85 12.75
N LEU A 192 -1.96 14.09 12.29
CA LEU A 192 -3.37 14.47 12.32
C LEU A 192 -4.09 13.62 13.34
N LYS A 193 -4.72 14.28 14.29
CA LYS A 193 -5.67 13.70 15.24
C LYS A 193 -7.07 14.04 14.77
N THR A 194 -7.93 13.04 14.73
CA THR A 194 -9.31 13.20 14.25
C THR A 194 -10.26 12.66 15.30
N THR A 195 -11.30 13.43 15.61
CA THR A 195 -12.45 12.98 16.39
C THR A 195 -13.67 12.96 15.48
N LEU A 196 -14.43 11.88 15.50
CA LEU A 196 -15.64 11.70 14.70
C LEU A 196 -16.75 11.19 15.61
N GLY A 197 -17.89 11.91 15.71
CA GLY A 197 -18.99 11.54 16.59
C GLY A 197 -18.58 11.41 18.06
N GLY A 198 -17.60 12.19 18.53
CA GLY A 198 -17.04 12.07 19.88
C GLY A 198 -16.05 10.92 20.09
N ARG A 199 -15.81 10.06 19.07
CA ARG A 199 -14.82 8.99 19.10
C ARG A 199 -13.50 9.45 18.49
N ALA A 200 -12.40 9.30 19.21
CA ALA A 200 -11.07 9.54 18.66
C ALA A 200 -10.70 8.41 17.69
N LEU A 201 -10.31 8.77 16.47
CA LEU A 201 -9.74 7.86 15.49
C LEU A 201 -8.25 7.66 15.75
N GLN A 202 -7.65 6.66 15.09
CA GLN A 202 -6.21 6.47 15.16
C GLN A 202 -5.48 7.67 14.55
N ASP A 203 -4.46 8.19 15.25
CA ASP A 203 -3.59 9.25 14.75
C ASP A 203 -2.94 8.85 13.42
N VAL A 204 -3.00 9.74 12.44
CA VAL A 204 -2.35 9.56 11.14
C VAL A 204 -1.10 10.41 11.07
N LYS A 205 -0.01 9.83 10.57
CA LYS A 205 1.26 10.52 10.36
C LYS A 205 1.61 10.54 8.88
N ALA A 206 1.99 11.72 8.39
CA ALA A 206 2.56 11.91 7.07
C ALA A 206 3.97 12.47 7.20
N ASN A 207 4.92 11.90 6.45
CA ASN A 207 6.28 12.39 6.39
C ASN A 207 6.49 13.18 5.10
N VAL A 208 6.88 14.44 5.24
CA VAL A 208 7.22 15.32 4.13
C VAL A 208 8.73 15.49 4.10
N GLN A 209 9.36 15.16 2.98
CA GLN A 209 10.78 15.41 2.78
C GLN A 209 10.98 16.86 2.31
N VAL A 210 11.59 17.66 3.16
CA VAL A 210 11.87 19.09 2.88
C VAL A 210 13.33 19.23 2.47
N GLY A 211 13.53 19.66 1.23
CA GLY A 211 14.86 19.96 0.66
C GLY A 211 15.23 21.42 0.83
N THR A 212 16.42 21.77 0.37
CA THR A 212 16.85 23.18 0.22
C THR A 212 16.72 23.63 -1.23
N PRO A 213 16.48 24.92 -1.49
CA PRO A 213 16.49 25.45 -2.85
C PRO A 213 17.83 25.28 -3.56
N ASN A 214 18.91 25.14 -2.79
CA ASN A 214 20.28 24.98 -3.30
C ASN A 214 20.75 23.52 -3.36
N ALA A 215 19.89 22.55 -3.04
CA ALA A 215 20.26 21.14 -3.16
C ALA A 215 20.32 20.76 -4.63
N SER A 216 21.51 20.74 -5.21
CA SER A 216 21.70 20.16 -6.53
C SER A 216 21.45 18.65 -6.44
N LYS A 217 20.43 18.17 -7.12
CA LYS A 217 20.19 16.76 -7.34
C LYS A 217 20.69 16.35 -8.70
N THR A 218 21.22 15.18 -8.84
CA THR A 218 21.61 14.63 -10.13
C THR A 218 20.70 13.47 -10.48
N LEU A 219 20.06 13.57 -11.65
CA LEU A 219 19.34 12.45 -12.25
C LEU A 219 20.34 11.65 -13.09
N TYR A 220 20.50 10.40 -12.78
CA TYR A 220 21.28 9.46 -13.59
C TYR A 220 20.34 8.59 -14.41
N TYR A 221 20.71 8.35 -15.67
CA TYR A 221 19.97 7.49 -16.56
C TYR A 221 20.90 6.86 -17.60
N ALA A 222 20.53 5.71 -18.09
CA ALA A 222 21.24 5.07 -19.18
C ALA A 222 20.42 5.19 -20.47
N VAL A 223 21.10 5.43 -21.58
CA VAL A 223 20.47 5.48 -22.89
C VAL A 223 20.61 4.15 -23.61
N LYS A 224 19.80 3.90 -24.63
CA LYS A 224 19.78 2.65 -25.39
C LYS A 224 21.15 2.26 -25.97
N SER A 225 22.06 3.20 -26.21
CA SER A 225 23.43 2.93 -26.61
C SER A 225 24.31 2.39 -25.49
N GLY A 226 23.80 2.33 -24.28
CA GLY A 226 24.52 1.88 -23.08
C GLY A 226 25.28 2.98 -22.35
N ASN A 227 25.33 4.20 -22.88
CA ASN A 227 26.00 5.30 -22.19
C ASN A 227 25.22 5.67 -20.93
N VAL A 228 25.97 5.96 -19.87
CA VAL A 228 25.41 6.47 -18.61
C VAL A 228 25.50 7.99 -18.63
N MET A 229 24.36 8.62 -18.48
CA MET A 229 24.17 10.05 -18.55
C MET A 229 23.84 10.59 -17.16
N ALA A 230 24.21 11.83 -16.92
CA ALA A 230 23.83 12.57 -15.73
C ALA A 230 23.20 13.90 -16.12
N TYR A 231 22.18 14.30 -15.40
CA TYR A 231 21.51 15.58 -15.54
C TYR A 231 21.42 16.25 -14.17
N LYS A 232 22.05 17.40 -14.01
CA LYS A 232 21.98 18.17 -12.76
C LYS A 232 20.63 18.87 -12.71
N LEU A 233 19.82 18.46 -11.74
CA LEU A 233 18.59 19.16 -11.38
C LEU A 233 18.97 20.27 -10.40
N ASP A 234 19.31 21.43 -10.91
CA ASP A 234 19.55 22.61 -10.09
C ASP A 234 18.27 23.44 -10.04
N TYR A 235 17.72 23.59 -8.86
CA TYR A 235 16.47 24.30 -8.65
C TYR A 235 16.60 25.81 -8.89
N ASN A 236 17.80 26.34 -8.75
CA ASN A 236 18.09 27.76 -8.90
C ASN A 236 18.73 28.10 -10.25
N VAL A 237 18.70 27.21 -11.23
CA VAL A 237 19.19 27.53 -12.57
C VAL A 237 18.27 28.60 -13.17
N PRO A 238 18.78 29.79 -13.48
CA PRO A 238 17.97 30.83 -14.13
C PRO A 238 17.32 30.30 -15.39
N GLU A 239 16.09 30.74 -15.67
CA GLU A 239 15.39 30.40 -16.90
C GLU A 239 16.29 30.77 -18.12
N GLY A 240 16.47 29.79 -19.03
CA GLY A 240 17.38 29.96 -20.19
C GLY A 240 18.82 29.52 -19.95
N SER A 241 19.19 29.06 -18.74
CA SER A 241 20.49 28.44 -18.52
C SER A 241 20.56 27.06 -19.16
N ASN A 242 21.69 26.76 -19.80
CA ASN A 242 21.90 25.50 -20.50
C ASN A 242 22.23 24.38 -19.50
N ASN A 243 21.20 23.86 -18.84
CA ASN A 243 21.33 22.66 -18.03
C ASN A 243 21.13 21.44 -18.95
N SER A 244 22.19 21.02 -19.61
CA SER A 244 22.15 19.89 -20.54
C SER A 244 22.62 18.61 -19.87
N PRO A 245 22.05 17.46 -20.26
CA PRO A 245 22.61 16.18 -19.88
C PRO A 245 24.06 16.05 -20.32
N PHE A 246 24.89 15.45 -19.48
CA PHE A 246 26.28 15.16 -19.83
C PHE A 246 26.54 13.67 -19.75
N ASP A 247 27.39 13.16 -20.64
CA ASP A 247 27.82 11.77 -20.66
C ASP A 247 28.91 11.58 -19.62
N LEU A 248 28.77 10.55 -18.77
CA LEU A 248 29.79 10.19 -17.79
C LEU A 248 31.02 9.54 -18.42
N GLY A 249 31.00 9.31 -19.75
CA GLY A 249 32.10 8.70 -20.48
C GLY A 249 32.19 7.19 -20.28
N VAL A 250 31.18 6.57 -19.73
CA VAL A 250 31.13 5.12 -19.48
C VAL A 250 29.93 4.47 -20.18
N LYS A 251 30.14 3.23 -20.64
CA LYS A 251 29.14 2.44 -21.33
C LYS A 251 28.87 1.16 -20.55
N ALA A 252 27.72 1.12 -19.84
CA ALA A 252 27.42 0.05 -18.90
C ALA A 252 26.84 -1.22 -19.54
N GLY A 253 26.37 -1.14 -20.81
CA GLY A 253 25.81 -2.30 -21.50
C GLY A 253 25.29 -1.97 -22.90
N ALA A 254 24.60 -2.90 -23.53
CA ALA A 254 23.97 -2.73 -24.84
C ALA A 254 22.49 -2.30 -24.74
N HIS A 255 21.77 -2.83 -23.77
CA HIS A 255 20.37 -2.55 -23.53
C HIS A 255 20.09 -2.41 -22.02
N PRO A 256 20.45 -1.28 -21.41
CA PRO A 256 20.19 -1.05 -20.00
C PRO A 256 18.67 -1.00 -19.72
N LEU A 257 18.24 -1.75 -18.74
CA LEU A 257 16.83 -1.89 -18.34
C LEU A 257 16.49 -1.12 -17.08
N ASN A 258 17.40 -1.14 -16.11
CA ASN A 258 17.17 -0.55 -14.80
C ASN A 258 18.46 0.00 -14.21
N MET A 259 18.31 0.90 -13.26
CA MET A 259 19.45 1.49 -12.55
C MET A 259 19.08 1.72 -11.08
N LEU A 260 19.99 1.33 -10.20
CA LEU A 260 19.91 1.59 -8.77
C LEU A 260 21.09 2.46 -8.34
N PHE A 261 20.83 3.51 -7.58
CA PHE A 261 21.87 4.32 -6.95
C PHE A 261 22.00 3.94 -5.46
N HIS A 262 23.17 3.48 -5.07
CA HIS A 262 23.46 3.12 -3.69
C HIS A 262 24.90 3.46 -3.33
N ASN A 263 25.10 4.16 -2.21
CA ASN A 263 26.44 4.48 -1.68
C ASN A 263 27.40 5.07 -2.73
N GLU A 264 26.95 6.11 -3.47
CA GLU A 264 27.75 6.79 -4.49
C GLU A 264 28.06 5.95 -5.74
N VAL A 265 27.43 4.79 -5.89
CA VAL A 265 27.61 3.86 -7.01
C VAL A 265 26.27 3.68 -7.73
N LEU A 266 26.33 3.68 -9.04
CA LEU A 266 25.22 3.35 -9.94
C LEU A 266 25.35 1.90 -10.35
N PHE A 267 24.40 1.06 -9.99
CA PHE A 267 24.30 -0.31 -10.47
C PHE A 267 23.36 -0.32 -11.68
N VAL A 268 23.92 -0.63 -12.84
CA VAL A 268 23.17 -0.67 -14.10
C VAL A 268 22.93 -2.12 -14.48
N LEU A 269 21.65 -2.48 -14.58
CA LEU A 269 21.20 -3.75 -15.09
C LEU A 269 21.05 -3.66 -16.60
N ASP A 270 21.80 -4.45 -17.32
CA ASP A 270 21.78 -4.57 -18.77
C ASP A 270 21.31 -5.95 -19.20
N CYS A 271 20.36 -6.04 -20.13
CA CYS A 271 19.86 -7.33 -20.62
C CYS A 271 20.71 -7.94 -21.72
N GLY A 272 21.81 -7.29 -22.12
CA GLY A 272 22.69 -7.77 -23.17
C GLY A 272 22.24 -7.35 -24.57
N THR A 273 22.71 -8.09 -25.57
CA THR A 273 22.52 -7.73 -26.98
C THR A 273 21.13 -8.11 -27.50
N GLN A 274 20.45 -9.04 -26.86
CA GLN A 274 19.11 -9.48 -27.27
C GLN A 274 18.04 -9.13 -26.24
N PHE A 275 17.03 -8.42 -26.71
CA PHE A 275 15.84 -7.99 -25.96
C PHE A 275 14.61 -8.85 -26.29
N SER A 276 14.77 -10.09 -26.75
CA SER A 276 13.68 -10.89 -27.25
C SER A 276 13.56 -12.24 -26.54
N TYR A 277 12.31 -12.64 -26.23
CA TYR A 277 11.95 -13.98 -25.76
C TYR A 277 12.05 -15.07 -26.84
N VAL A 278 12.38 -14.72 -28.05
CA VAL A 278 12.43 -15.67 -29.17
C VAL A 278 13.66 -16.54 -29.02
N ASN A 279 13.47 -17.87 -29.24
CA ASN A 279 14.49 -18.88 -29.20
C ASN A 279 15.80 -18.39 -29.87
N ASP A 280 16.81 -18.30 -29.02
CA ASP A 280 18.11 -17.87 -29.45
C ASP A 280 18.87 -19.10 -29.96
N GLU A 281 18.84 -19.30 -31.28
CA GLU A 281 19.63 -20.34 -31.94
C GLU A 281 21.10 -19.93 -32.08
N ASP A 282 21.43 -18.66 -31.83
CA ASP A 282 22.73 -18.07 -32.08
C ASP A 282 23.66 -18.08 -30.86
N GLY A 283 23.17 -18.52 -29.69
CA GLY A 283 23.98 -18.63 -28.45
C GLY A 283 24.36 -17.29 -27.82
N THR A 284 23.66 -16.18 -28.17
CA THR A 284 23.88 -14.84 -27.62
C THR A 284 23.09 -14.57 -26.37
N ARG A 285 22.23 -15.53 -25.95
CA ARG A 285 21.56 -15.49 -24.67
C ARG A 285 22.54 -15.52 -23.52
N GLY A 286 22.30 -14.66 -22.57
CA GLY A 286 23.07 -14.69 -21.35
C GLY A 286 24.29 -13.77 -21.38
N ASP A 287 24.30 -12.76 -22.24
CA ASP A 287 25.30 -11.70 -22.22
C ASP A 287 24.89 -10.48 -21.35
N GLY A 288 23.75 -10.58 -20.66
CA GLY A 288 23.33 -9.60 -19.70
C GLY A 288 24.26 -9.48 -18.50
N LYS A 289 24.31 -8.33 -17.86
CA LYS A 289 25.22 -8.04 -16.76
C LYS A 289 24.70 -6.98 -15.80
N ILE A 290 25.27 -6.95 -14.62
CA ILE A 290 25.17 -5.81 -13.71
C ILE A 290 26.52 -5.13 -13.66
N THR A 291 26.53 -3.84 -13.97
CA THR A 291 27.74 -3.02 -13.97
C THR A 291 27.64 -1.99 -12.86
N ALA A 292 28.65 -1.91 -11.99
CA ALA A 292 28.80 -0.82 -11.03
C ALA A 292 29.58 0.32 -11.70
N VAL A 293 29.05 1.53 -11.64
CA VAL A 293 29.64 2.75 -12.21
C VAL A 293 29.73 3.79 -11.09
N ALA A 294 30.91 4.37 -10.90
CA ALA A 294 31.05 5.51 -10.00
C ALA A 294 30.18 6.69 -10.49
N LYS A 295 29.57 7.43 -9.56
CA LYS A 295 28.64 8.54 -9.88
C LYS A 295 29.24 9.63 -10.75
N ASP A 296 30.55 9.75 -10.77
CA ASP A 296 31.31 10.71 -11.59
C ASP A 296 31.87 10.08 -12.88
N GLY A 297 31.61 8.80 -13.13
CA GLY A 297 32.13 8.07 -14.27
C GLY A 297 33.61 7.69 -14.18
N SER A 298 34.28 7.94 -13.04
CA SER A 298 35.72 7.70 -12.87
C SER A 298 36.11 6.23 -12.90
N SER A 299 35.18 5.33 -12.60
CA SER A 299 35.39 3.89 -12.62
C SER A 299 34.14 3.13 -13.03
N MET A 300 34.36 1.96 -13.61
CA MET A 300 33.31 1.02 -13.99
C MET A 300 33.80 -0.41 -13.77
N GLU A 301 32.98 -1.24 -13.16
CA GLU A 301 33.26 -2.65 -12.89
C GLU A 301 32.04 -3.51 -13.20
N THR A 302 32.23 -4.68 -13.82
CA THR A 302 31.17 -5.66 -13.98
C THR A 302 31.06 -6.48 -12.69
N VAL A 303 29.95 -6.30 -11.95
CA VAL A 303 29.70 -6.99 -10.68
C VAL A 303 29.17 -8.39 -10.90
N LEU A 304 28.33 -8.57 -11.91
CA LEU A 304 27.74 -9.82 -12.29
C LEU A 304 27.71 -9.92 -13.81
N SER A 305 28.25 -10.99 -14.36
CA SER A 305 28.17 -11.29 -15.79
C SER A 305 27.67 -12.71 -16.00
N ASN A 306 27.09 -12.94 -17.15
CA ASN A 306 26.65 -14.26 -17.55
C ASN A 306 27.80 -15.13 -17.94
N VAL A 307 28.07 -16.14 -17.15
CA VAL A 307 29.07 -17.14 -17.42
C VAL A 307 28.37 -18.47 -17.70
N GLY A 308 27.94 -18.66 -18.92
CA GLY A 308 27.75 -19.98 -19.49
C GLY A 308 26.53 -20.80 -19.10
N ASN A 309 25.47 -20.21 -18.52
CA ASN A 309 24.21 -20.95 -18.30
C ASN A 309 22.99 -20.10 -18.50
N ALA A 310 22.34 -20.22 -19.63
CA ALA A 310 21.21 -19.41 -20.08
C ALA A 310 20.00 -19.36 -19.13
N ALA A 311 19.80 -20.36 -18.28
CA ALA A 311 18.64 -20.44 -17.40
C ALA A 311 18.71 -19.51 -16.19
N PHE A 312 19.93 -19.11 -15.78
CA PHE A 312 20.17 -18.23 -14.61
C PHE A 312 20.70 -16.86 -14.98
N ASN A 313 21.03 -16.66 -16.20
CA ASN A 313 21.92 -15.62 -16.65
C ASN A 313 21.22 -14.54 -17.45
N ASP A 314 19.91 -14.59 -17.56
CA ASP A 314 19.16 -13.51 -18.16
C ASP A 314 18.60 -12.62 -17.04
N PRO A 315 19.17 -11.45 -16.78
CA PRO A 315 18.67 -10.53 -15.77
C PRO A 315 17.32 -9.90 -16.16
N PHE A 316 16.72 -10.36 -17.26
CA PHE A 316 15.46 -9.85 -17.78
C PHE A 316 14.30 -9.88 -16.76
N TYR A 317 14.34 -10.78 -15.79
CA TYR A 317 13.33 -10.89 -14.74
C TYR A 317 13.71 -10.23 -13.41
N GLY A 318 14.88 -9.61 -13.34
CA GLY A 318 15.35 -8.97 -12.11
C GLY A 318 14.87 -7.54 -12.00
N TRP A 319 13.97 -7.26 -11.07
CA TRP A 319 13.84 -5.93 -10.48
C TRP A 319 14.94 -5.81 -9.43
N ILE A 320 15.83 -4.85 -9.60
CA ILE A 320 16.78 -4.47 -8.55
C ILE A 320 16.09 -3.53 -7.57
#